data_5939d9c71ca46a33fbbf65c6438e779d
#
_entry.id   5939d9c71ca46a33fbbf65c6438e779d
#
_cell.length_a   1.000
_cell.length_b   1.000
_cell.length_c   1.000
_cell.angle_alpha   90.00
_cell.angle_beta   90.00
_cell.angle_gamma   90.00
#
_symmetry.space_group_name_H-M   'P 1'
#
loop_
_entity.id
_entity.type
_entity.pdbx_description
1 polymer ?
#
loop_
_entity_poly.entity_id
_entity_poly.type
_entity_poly.pdbx_seq_one_letter_code
_entity_poly.pdbx_strand_id
1 'polypeptide(L)'
;MVIINPPYGGRLESENIGLLYKEIGNHLKKNFTGHEAWILTANQAAAKQIGLHASKKIKVYNGPLECRFLKFELYSGSKKRTHD
;
A
#
# COMPACT_ATOMS: atom_id res chain seq x y z
N MET A 1 -13.22 -1.23 -5.73
CA MET A 1 -12.32 -0.86 -4.63
C MET A 1 -11.76 -2.10 -3.96
N VAL A 2 -10.49 -2.08 -3.65
CA VAL A 2 -9.80 -3.18 -2.99
C VAL A 2 -9.32 -2.70 -1.63
N ILE A 3 -9.54 -3.48 -0.59
CA ILE A 3 -9.09 -3.14 0.76
C ILE A 3 -8.22 -4.29 1.26
N ILE A 4 -7.00 -3.96 1.69
CA ILE A 4 -6.02 -4.95 2.13
C ILE A 4 -5.53 -4.58 3.52
N ASN A 5 -5.45 -5.58 4.39
CA ASN A 5 -4.91 -5.40 5.73
C ASN A 5 -3.78 -6.41 5.92
N PRO A 6 -2.58 -6.13 5.37
CA PRO A 6 -1.48 -7.08 5.45
C PRO A 6 -0.87 -7.12 6.85
N PRO A 7 -0.05 -8.13 7.13
CA PRO A 7 0.62 -8.19 8.43
C PRO A 7 1.57 -7.01 8.59
N TYR A 8 1.77 -6.58 9.83
CA TYR A 8 2.61 -5.43 10.12
C TYR A 8 4.02 -5.82 10.56
N GLY A 9 4.28 -7.08 10.68
CA GLY A 9 5.53 -7.57 11.19
C GLY A 9 5.26 -8.73 12.14
N GLY A 10 5.73 -8.64 13.35
CA GLY A 10 5.52 -9.69 14.32
C GLY A 10 6.44 -10.87 14.08
N ARG A 11 5.91 -11.95 13.52
CA ARG A 11 6.71 -13.16 13.32
C ARG A 11 7.65 -13.09 12.13
N LEU A 12 7.38 -12.19 11.19
CA LEU A 12 8.20 -12.09 10.00
C LEU A 12 9.33 -11.10 10.23
N GLU A 13 10.48 -11.39 9.65
CA GLU A 13 11.60 -10.48 9.70
C GLU A 13 11.30 -9.27 8.81
N SER A 14 11.96 -8.15 9.10
CA SER A 14 11.66 -6.91 8.41
C SER A 14 11.89 -6.99 6.90
N GLU A 15 12.90 -7.72 6.44
CA GLU A 15 13.11 -7.83 5.01
C GLU A 15 12.04 -8.69 4.33
N ASN A 16 11.52 -9.71 5.03
CA ASN A 16 10.43 -10.51 4.48
C ASN A 16 9.14 -9.70 4.39
N ILE A 17 8.91 -8.85 5.37
CA ILE A 17 7.76 -7.95 5.34
C ILE A 17 7.89 -6.98 4.18
N GLY A 18 9.08 -6.43 3.95
CA GLY A 18 9.31 -5.52 2.84
C GLY A 18 9.05 -6.19 1.50
N LEU A 19 9.48 -7.44 1.35
CA LEU A 19 9.24 -8.20 0.12
C LEU A 19 7.75 -8.46 -0.08
N LEU A 20 7.04 -8.79 1.00
CA LEU A 20 5.60 -9.01 0.91
C LEU A 20 4.89 -7.75 0.42
N TYR A 21 5.25 -6.60 0.97
CA TYR A 21 4.62 -5.34 0.58
C TYR A 21 4.97 -4.99 -0.87
N LYS A 22 6.20 -5.28 -1.29
CA LYS A 22 6.59 -5.07 -2.68
C LYS A 22 5.75 -5.94 -3.61
N GLU A 23 5.49 -7.19 -3.23
CA GLU A 23 4.67 -8.08 -4.03
C GLU A 23 3.22 -7.61 -4.08
N ILE A 24 2.70 -7.09 -2.98
CA ILE A 24 1.37 -6.52 -2.97
C ILE A 24 1.28 -5.39 -4.00
N GLY A 25 2.26 -4.49 -4.00
CA GLY A 25 2.27 -3.38 -4.94
C GLY A 25 2.33 -3.84 -6.38
N ASN A 26 3.17 -4.84 -6.67
CA ASN A 26 3.28 -5.38 -8.02
C ASN A 26 1.97 -6.05 -8.46
N HIS A 27 1.34 -6.78 -7.56
CA HIS A 27 0.07 -7.45 -7.86
C HIS A 27 -1.03 -6.43 -8.15
N LEU A 28 -1.08 -5.36 -7.36
CA LEU A 28 -2.07 -4.31 -7.58
C LEU A 28 -1.87 -3.63 -8.92
N LYS A 29 -0.61 -3.32 -9.28
CA LYS A 29 -0.33 -2.68 -10.55
C LYS A 29 -0.70 -3.58 -11.73
N LYS A 30 -0.51 -4.87 -11.57
CA LYS A 30 -0.73 -5.82 -12.66
C LYS A 30 -2.19 -6.22 -12.83
N ASN A 31 -2.91 -6.40 -11.74
CA ASN A 31 -4.23 -7.02 -11.78
C ASN A 31 -5.41 -6.11 -11.45
N PHE A 32 -5.16 -4.94 -10.92
CA PHE A 32 -6.24 -4.05 -10.47
C PHE A 32 -6.16 -2.67 -11.10
N THR A 33 -5.63 -2.61 -12.31
CA THR A 33 -5.56 -1.35 -13.04
C THR A 33 -6.97 -0.75 -13.20
N GLY A 34 -7.09 0.52 -12.96
CA GLY A 34 -8.38 1.21 -13.04
C GLY A 34 -9.18 1.20 -11.75
N HIS A 35 -8.65 0.53 -10.71
CA HIS A 35 -9.32 0.46 -9.41
C HIS A 35 -8.59 1.32 -8.40
N GLU A 36 -9.22 1.55 -7.27
CA GLU A 36 -8.50 2.14 -6.15
C GLU A 36 -8.27 1.06 -5.09
N ALA A 37 -7.13 1.13 -4.44
CA ALA A 37 -6.76 0.18 -3.40
C ALA A 37 -6.49 0.94 -2.11
N TRP A 38 -6.94 0.38 -0.99
CA TRP A 38 -6.68 0.92 0.32
C TRP A 38 -5.92 -0.12 1.12
N ILE A 39 -4.82 0.30 1.73
CA ILE A 39 -3.99 -0.59 2.54
C ILE A 39 -3.88 -0.02 3.95
N LEU A 40 -4.29 -0.82 4.93
CA LEU A 40 -4.17 -0.43 6.33
C LEU A 40 -2.91 -1.08 6.89
N THR A 41 -1.97 -0.29 7.37
CA THR A 41 -0.73 -0.83 7.90
C THR A 41 -0.17 0.03 9.02
N ALA A 42 0.46 -0.62 9.99
CA ALA A 42 1.22 0.06 11.03
C ALA A 42 2.71 0.11 10.68
N ASN A 43 3.13 -0.56 9.61
CA ASN A 43 4.54 -0.64 9.26
C ASN A 43 4.86 0.32 8.13
N GLN A 44 5.24 1.55 8.49
CA GLN A 44 5.50 2.58 7.51
C GLN A 44 6.76 2.31 6.68
N ALA A 45 7.74 1.65 7.26
CA ALA A 45 8.95 1.29 6.52
C ALA A 45 8.62 0.30 5.40
N ALA A 46 7.81 -0.72 5.72
CA ALA A 46 7.40 -1.70 4.71
C ALA A 46 6.49 -1.06 3.67
N ALA A 47 5.67 -0.09 4.08
CA ALA A 47 4.76 0.58 3.14
C ALA A 47 5.51 1.25 2.00
N LYS A 48 6.74 1.71 2.26
CA LYS A 48 7.55 2.31 1.21
C LYS A 48 7.93 1.31 0.13
N GLN A 49 7.90 0.03 0.44
CA GLN A 49 8.26 -1.02 -0.52
C GLN A 49 7.12 -1.35 -1.48
N ILE A 50 5.92 -0.83 -1.23
CA ILE A 50 4.80 -1.08 -2.13
C ILE A 50 5.09 -0.55 -3.53
N GLY A 51 5.86 0.52 -3.63
CA GLY A 51 6.27 1.02 -4.93
C GLY A 51 5.21 1.83 -5.66
N LEU A 52 4.22 2.30 -4.92
CA LEU A 52 3.16 3.15 -5.44
C LEU A 52 3.10 4.41 -4.60
N HIS A 53 2.67 5.49 -5.20
CA HIS A 53 2.50 6.75 -4.49
C HIS A 53 1.07 6.83 -3.94
N ALA A 54 0.95 6.98 -2.63
CA ALA A 54 -0.35 7.07 -1.99
C ALA A 54 -0.97 8.44 -2.26
N SER A 55 -2.20 8.47 -2.75
CA SER A 55 -2.90 9.72 -2.96
C SER A 55 -3.50 10.25 -1.67
N LYS A 56 -3.72 9.38 -0.69
CA LYS A 56 -4.17 9.77 0.64
C LYS A 56 -3.48 8.94 1.70
N LYS A 57 -3.19 9.57 2.83
CA LYS A 57 -2.59 8.90 3.99
C LYS A 57 -3.38 9.37 5.20
N ILE A 58 -4.14 8.46 5.78
CA ILE A 58 -4.99 8.80 6.92
C ILE A 58 -4.47 8.08 8.15
N LYS A 59 -4.19 8.83 9.20
CA LYS A 59 -3.76 8.25 10.46
C LYS A 59 -4.98 7.68 11.17
N VAL A 60 -4.92 6.43 11.56
CA VAL A 60 -5.97 5.79 12.34
C VAL A 60 -5.33 4.97 13.43
N TYR A 61 -6.12 4.59 14.43
CA TYR A 61 -5.62 3.78 15.53
C TYR A 61 -6.37 2.47 15.59
N ASN A 62 -5.62 1.39 15.76
CA ASN A 62 -6.18 0.08 16.01
C ASN A 62 -5.82 -0.24 17.46
N GLY A 63 -6.72 0.14 18.40
CA GLY A 63 -6.38 0.13 19.80
C GLY A 63 -5.29 1.16 20.07
N PRO A 64 -4.21 0.80 20.77
CA PRO A 64 -3.09 1.72 21.00
C PRO A 64 -2.14 1.82 19.80
N LEU A 65 -2.34 1.01 18.76
CA LEU A 65 -1.42 0.95 17.64
C LEU A 65 -1.75 2.01 16.60
N GLU A 66 -0.77 2.86 16.29
CA GLU A 66 -0.95 3.88 15.26
C GLU A 66 -0.75 3.25 13.89
N CYS A 67 -1.73 3.42 13.02
CA CYS A 67 -1.70 2.86 11.68
C CYS A 67 -1.87 3.96 10.65
N ARG A 68 -1.60 3.60 9.40
CA ARG A 68 -1.88 4.48 8.26
C ARG A 68 -2.81 3.75 7.32
N PHE A 69 -3.86 4.43 6.90
CA PHE A 69 -4.75 3.94 5.88
C PHE A 69 -4.36 4.64 4.59
N LEU A 70 -3.77 3.89 3.66
CA LEU A 70 -3.15 4.44 2.46
C LEU A 70 -4.03 4.15 1.25
N LYS A 71 -4.32 5.18 0.48
CA LYS A 71 -5.10 5.03 -0.74
C LYS A 71 -4.19 5.11 -1.95
N PHE A 72 -4.30 4.15 -2.84
CA PHE A 72 -3.56 4.12 -4.10
C PHE A 72 -4.55 4.09 -5.25
N GLU A 73 -4.38 4.99 -6.20
CA GLU A 73 -5.17 5.01 -7.41
C GLU A 73 -4.37 4.33 -8.51
N LEU A 74 -4.91 3.27 -9.07
CA LEU A 74 -4.18 2.41 -10.00
C LEU A 74 -4.59 2.75 -11.42
N TYR A 75 -3.63 3.28 -12.19
CA TYR A 75 -3.90 3.73 -13.55
C TYR A 75 -3.27 2.82 -14.57
N SER A 76 -3.87 2.77 -15.74
CA SER A 76 -3.30 2.08 -16.87
C SER A 76 -2.23 2.96 -17.47
N GLY A 77 -1.01 2.45 -17.54
CA GLY A 77 0.11 3.23 -18.07
C GLY A 77 0.50 4.38 -17.18
N SER A 78 1.07 5.41 -17.81
CA SER A 78 1.55 6.56 -17.07
C SER A 78 0.40 7.47 -16.70
N LYS A 79 0.36 7.82 -15.45
CA LYS A 79 -0.65 8.70 -14.97
C LYS A 79 -0.36 10.14 -15.29
N LYS A 80 0.85 10.47 -15.41
CA LYS A 80 1.22 11.77 -15.57
C LYS A 80 1.02 12.30 -16.80
N ARG A 81 0.57 12.42 -17.17
CA ARG A 81 0.44 12.91 -18.21
C ARG A 81 -0.39 13.88 -18.35
N THR A 82 -0.10 13.78 -17.55
CA THR A 82 -0.66 14.57 -17.47
C THR A 82 -0.77 15.46 -17.50
N HIS A 83 -0.66 15.22 -17.37
CA HIS A 83 -0.75 16.00 -17.28
C HIS A 83 -0.65 16.47 -17.24
N ASP A 84 -0.59 16.20 -17.37
CA ASP A 84 -0.57 16.59 -17.20
C ASP A 84 -0.52 17.04 -17.12
#